data_886bf1a6c04e3a60aaa96a3f7f09f73d
#
_entry.id   886bf1a6c04e3a60aaa96a3f7f09f73d
#
_cell.length_a   1.000
_cell.length_b   1.000
_cell.length_c   1.000
_cell.angle_alpha   90.00
_cell.angle_beta   90.00
_cell.angle_gamma   90.00
#
_symmetry.space_group_name_H-M   'P 1'
#
loop_
_entity.id
_entity.type
_entity.pdbx_description
1 polymer ?
#
loop_
_entity_poly.entity_id
_entity_poly.type
_entity_poly.pdbx_seq_one_letter_code
_entity_poly.pdbx_strand_id
1 'polypeptide(L)'
;PIQSCIIIDDSGKVGCNDKILELYNCLLNIKCIYNKTNIGQLKSIDKVYSYVTTKYIFHCEEDWNFTKPEFIEKSMNIFKNYPDEKIFTVWLRAHHCTSLHPIIKDDLKRGFYLMHKEFSYMDKGERYTWCGVTFNPGLRKTTDMYKIHPFSNKCQMTIKNGKSYPSHGEYTTNRNFAKLGFYGVILDDPTGHVEHIGFNNHIQVDY
;
A
#
# COMPACT_ATOMS: atom_id res chain seq x y z
N PRO A 1 6.99 -18.87 1.21
CA PRO A 1 6.04 -18.99 2.32
C PRO A 1 5.92 -17.64 3.06
N ILE A 2 4.73 -17.32 3.53
CA ILE A 2 4.47 -16.18 4.41
C ILE A 2 5.02 -16.54 5.78
N GLN A 3 5.87 -15.69 6.37
CA GLN A 3 6.46 -15.92 7.70
C GLN A 3 5.55 -15.50 8.83
N SER A 4 4.84 -14.37 8.66
CA SER A 4 3.93 -13.83 9.65
C SER A 4 2.91 -12.92 8.98
N CYS A 5 1.77 -12.74 9.63
CA CYS A 5 0.76 -11.76 9.30
C CYS A 5 0.58 -10.80 10.48
N ILE A 6 0.58 -9.51 10.24
CA ILE A 6 0.32 -8.51 11.28
C ILE A 6 -0.92 -7.73 10.85
N ILE A 7 -1.95 -7.76 11.67
CA ILE A 7 -3.18 -7.00 11.48
C ILE A 7 -3.17 -5.84 12.45
N ILE A 8 -3.39 -4.63 11.96
CA ILE A 8 -3.60 -3.47 12.82
C ILE A 8 -5.02 -2.95 12.65
N ASP A 9 -5.68 -2.74 13.77
CA ASP A 9 -7.02 -2.19 13.84
C ASP A 9 -6.99 -0.81 14.49
N ASP A 10 -7.44 0.18 13.76
CA ASP A 10 -7.46 1.60 14.17
C ASP A 10 -8.87 2.10 14.53
N SER A 11 -9.85 1.18 14.70
CA SER A 11 -11.23 1.51 15.04
C SER A 11 -11.40 2.02 16.49
N GLY A 12 -10.42 1.79 17.36
CA GLY A 12 -10.51 2.03 18.80
C GLY A 12 -11.21 0.91 19.57
N LYS A 13 -11.59 -0.18 18.91
CA LYS A 13 -12.26 -1.35 19.51
C LYS A 13 -11.26 -2.49 19.66
N VAL A 14 -11.25 -3.14 20.80
CA VAL A 14 -10.40 -4.32 21.04
C VAL A 14 -11.20 -5.57 20.70
N GLY A 15 -10.53 -6.57 20.09
CA GLY A 15 -11.10 -7.90 19.86
C GLY A 15 -11.91 -8.05 18.57
N CYS A 16 -12.05 -7.02 17.74
CA CYS A 16 -12.83 -7.12 16.49
C CYS A 16 -12.23 -8.12 15.48
N ASN A 17 -10.93 -8.42 15.60
CA ASN A 17 -10.27 -9.42 14.75
C ASN A 17 -10.01 -10.77 15.44
N ASP A 18 -10.54 -11.01 16.62
CA ASP A 18 -10.31 -12.26 17.37
C ASP A 18 -10.81 -13.49 16.61
N LYS A 19 -11.90 -13.37 15.86
CA LYS A 19 -12.40 -14.44 14.99
C LYS A 19 -11.40 -14.82 13.89
N ILE A 20 -10.62 -13.87 13.37
CA ILE A 20 -9.56 -14.14 12.40
C ILE A 20 -8.45 -14.96 13.09
N LEU A 21 -8.09 -14.60 14.31
CA LEU A 21 -7.11 -15.37 15.09
C LEU A 21 -7.59 -16.81 15.33
N GLU A 22 -8.84 -17.00 15.75
CA GLU A 22 -9.43 -18.32 15.97
C GLU A 22 -9.39 -19.20 14.72
N LEU A 23 -9.70 -18.63 13.55
CA LEU A 23 -9.81 -19.39 12.30
C LEU A 23 -8.44 -19.68 11.64
N TYR A 24 -7.49 -18.79 11.75
CA TYR A 24 -6.28 -18.82 10.89
C TYR A 24 -4.96 -18.87 11.64
N ASN A 25 -4.91 -18.72 12.96
CA ASN A 25 -3.65 -18.73 13.71
C ASN A 25 -2.89 -20.05 13.63
N CYS A 26 -3.58 -21.17 13.37
CA CYS A 26 -2.95 -22.46 13.13
C CYS A 26 -2.22 -22.56 11.78
N LEU A 27 -2.58 -21.71 10.82
CA LEU A 27 -2.02 -21.69 9.46
C LEU A 27 -0.94 -20.62 9.28
N LEU A 28 -1.05 -19.52 10.02
CA LEU A 28 -0.17 -18.35 9.92
C LEU A 28 0.17 -17.84 11.31
N ASN A 29 1.40 -17.41 11.50
CA ASN A 29 1.77 -16.65 12.70
C ASN A 29 1.13 -15.26 12.61
N ILE A 30 -0.06 -15.09 13.21
CA ILE A 30 -0.85 -13.85 13.15
C ILE A 30 -0.66 -13.06 14.45
N LYS A 31 -0.34 -11.78 14.30
CA LYS A 31 -0.31 -10.79 15.39
C LYS A 31 -1.35 -9.72 15.15
N CYS A 32 -2.31 -9.56 16.06
CA CYS A 32 -3.25 -8.44 16.05
C CYS A 32 -2.76 -7.31 16.94
N ILE A 33 -2.85 -6.08 16.46
CA ILE A 33 -2.53 -4.84 17.17
C ILE A 33 -3.78 -3.98 17.15
N TYR A 34 -4.25 -3.59 18.33
CA TYR A 34 -5.41 -2.71 18.49
C TYR A 34 -4.95 -1.33 18.95
N ASN A 35 -5.33 -0.30 18.26
CA ASN A 35 -5.16 1.06 18.73
C ASN A 35 -6.31 1.41 19.70
N LYS A 36 -5.99 1.97 20.84
CA LYS A 36 -7.00 2.37 21.84
C LYS A 36 -7.91 3.49 21.34
N THR A 37 -7.44 4.27 20.40
CA THR A 37 -8.17 5.34 19.74
C THR A 37 -7.71 5.37 18.27
N ASN A 38 -8.55 5.89 17.38
CA ASN A 38 -8.14 6.11 16.00
C ASN A 38 -6.95 7.08 15.96
N ILE A 39 -5.82 6.64 15.40
CA ILE A 39 -4.60 7.43 15.24
C ILE A 39 -4.34 7.79 13.76
N GLY A 40 -5.16 7.29 12.85
CA GLY A 40 -5.11 7.51 11.41
C GLY A 40 -4.20 6.54 10.65
N GLN A 41 -4.51 6.36 9.37
CA GLN A 41 -3.90 5.37 8.48
C GLN A 41 -2.36 5.37 8.53
N LEU A 42 -1.71 6.51 8.28
CA LEU A 42 -0.24 6.55 8.23
C LEU A 42 0.45 6.20 9.54
N LYS A 43 -0.07 6.67 10.67
CA LYS A 43 0.49 6.31 11.98
C LYS A 43 0.28 4.84 12.28
N SER A 44 -0.83 4.26 11.85
CA SER A 44 -1.09 2.82 11.95
C SER A 44 -0.15 2.03 11.06
N ILE A 45 0.10 2.45 9.82
CA ILE A 45 1.09 1.85 8.93
C ILE A 45 2.50 1.94 9.56
N ASP A 46 2.90 3.10 10.05
CA ASP A 46 4.20 3.27 10.73
C ASP A 46 4.35 2.32 11.90
N LYS A 47 3.31 2.22 12.72
CA LYS A 47 3.31 1.33 13.88
C LYS A 47 3.46 -0.13 13.48
N VAL A 48 2.70 -0.61 12.49
CA VAL A 48 2.79 -2.02 12.07
C VAL A 48 4.11 -2.33 11.38
N TYR A 49 4.63 -1.40 10.58
CA TYR A 49 5.89 -1.62 9.87
C TYR A 49 7.09 -1.70 10.81
N SER A 50 7.04 -1.04 11.98
CA SER A 50 8.11 -1.17 12.97
C SER A 50 8.30 -2.60 13.51
N TYR A 51 7.34 -3.50 13.33
CA TYR A 51 7.44 -4.91 13.69
C TYR A 51 7.96 -5.82 12.56
N VAL A 52 8.10 -5.29 11.34
CA VAL A 52 8.49 -6.11 10.19
C VAL A 52 10.00 -6.30 10.16
N THR A 53 10.44 -7.56 10.14
CA THR A 53 11.87 -7.95 10.05
C THR A 53 12.17 -8.75 8.77
N THR A 54 11.16 -9.08 7.98
CA THR A 54 11.28 -9.84 6.75
C THR A 54 11.84 -9.00 5.61
N LYS A 55 12.40 -9.64 4.58
CA LYS A 55 12.95 -8.97 3.39
C LYS A 55 11.88 -8.24 2.57
N TYR A 56 10.65 -8.74 2.59
CA TYR A 56 9.52 -8.21 1.85
C TYR A 56 8.32 -7.99 2.76
N ILE A 57 7.53 -6.97 2.45
CA ILE A 57 6.22 -6.69 3.04
C ILE A 57 5.18 -6.83 1.94
N PHE A 58 4.17 -7.66 2.14
CA PHE A 58 2.93 -7.56 1.39
C PHE A 58 1.95 -6.73 2.19
N HIS A 59 1.60 -5.56 1.68
CA HIS A 59 0.64 -4.66 2.30
C HIS A 59 -0.73 -4.81 1.64
N CYS A 60 -1.78 -4.82 2.42
CA CYS A 60 -3.16 -4.69 1.95
C CYS A 60 -4.03 -4.03 3.02
N GLU A 61 -5.17 -3.54 2.61
CA GLU A 61 -6.22 -2.97 3.44
C GLU A 61 -7.50 -3.85 3.31
N GLU A 62 -8.47 -3.68 4.21
CA GLU A 62 -9.65 -4.54 4.32
C GLU A 62 -10.68 -4.35 3.18
N ASP A 63 -10.57 -3.29 2.43
CA ASP A 63 -11.47 -2.94 1.34
C ASP A 63 -11.05 -3.49 -0.04
N TRP A 64 -10.22 -4.54 -0.04
CA TRP A 64 -9.74 -5.20 -1.25
C TRP A 64 -10.14 -6.67 -1.30
N ASN A 65 -10.78 -7.06 -2.41
CA ASN A 65 -11.07 -8.45 -2.74
C ASN A 65 -9.98 -9.02 -3.64
N PHE A 66 -9.44 -10.20 -3.28
CA PHE A 66 -8.43 -10.91 -4.07
C PHE A 66 -9.12 -11.90 -5.00
N THR A 67 -9.04 -11.67 -6.30
CA THR A 67 -9.78 -12.43 -7.33
C THR A 67 -8.97 -13.56 -7.96
N LYS A 68 -7.62 -13.50 -7.86
CA LYS A 68 -6.70 -14.48 -8.45
C LYS A 68 -5.48 -14.72 -7.55
N PRO A 69 -4.94 -15.95 -7.54
CA PRO A 69 -3.70 -16.29 -6.83
C PRO A 69 -2.43 -15.80 -7.57
N GLU A 70 -1.25 -16.22 -7.06
CA GLU A 70 0.09 -16.05 -7.65
C GLU A 70 0.63 -14.61 -7.72
N PHE A 71 -0.07 -13.63 -7.20
CA PHE A 71 0.35 -12.22 -7.26
C PHE A 71 1.61 -11.94 -6.43
N ILE A 72 1.83 -12.67 -5.33
CA ILE A 72 3.05 -12.54 -4.51
C ILE A 72 4.23 -13.10 -5.28
N GLU A 73 4.11 -14.29 -5.85
CA GLU A 73 5.15 -14.98 -6.61
C GLU A 73 5.55 -14.16 -7.84
N LYS A 74 4.58 -13.67 -8.61
CA LYS A 74 4.81 -12.79 -9.75
C LYS A 74 5.55 -11.52 -9.34
N SER A 75 5.11 -10.86 -8.27
CA SER A 75 5.77 -9.66 -7.74
C SER A 75 7.20 -9.95 -7.25
N MET A 76 7.41 -11.07 -6.56
CA MET A 76 8.74 -11.49 -6.13
C MET A 76 9.69 -11.75 -7.30
N ASN A 77 9.19 -12.35 -8.38
CA ASN A 77 9.99 -12.60 -9.59
C ASN A 77 10.43 -11.29 -10.25
N ILE A 78 9.58 -10.26 -10.26
CA ILE A 78 9.95 -8.92 -10.73
C ILE A 78 11.12 -8.39 -9.91
N PHE A 79 11.02 -8.37 -8.58
CA PHE A 79 12.09 -7.88 -7.71
C PHE A 79 13.39 -8.69 -7.80
N LYS A 80 13.32 -9.98 -8.11
CA LYS A 80 14.49 -10.84 -8.29
C LYS A 80 15.18 -10.62 -9.64
N ASN A 81 14.38 -10.46 -10.70
CA ASN A 81 14.90 -10.34 -12.06
C ASN A 81 15.36 -8.92 -12.38
N TYR A 82 14.86 -7.91 -11.65
CA TYR A 82 15.18 -6.50 -11.82
C TYR A 82 15.66 -5.89 -10.51
N PRO A 83 16.76 -6.38 -9.90
CA PRO A 83 17.20 -5.99 -8.57
C PRO A 83 17.66 -4.53 -8.50
N ASP A 84 18.21 -3.99 -9.60
CA ASP A 84 18.75 -2.63 -9.70
C ASP A 84 17.68 -1.58 -10.02
N GLU A 85 16.50 -2.03 -10.43
CA GLU A 85 15.37 -1.13 -10.69
C GLU A 85 14.79 -0.61 -9.36
N LYS A 86 14.52 0.69 -9.32
CA LYS A 86 13.92 1.34 -8.15
C LYS A 86 12.40 1.16 -8.11
N ILE A 87 11.95 -0.09 -8.24
CA ILE A 87 10.54 -0.44 -8.15
C ILE A 87 10.12 -0.40 -6.68
N PHE A 88 9.19 0.50 -6.34
CA PHE A 88 8.63 0.60 -5.00
C PHE A 88 7.59 -0.48 -4.73
N THR A 89 6.62 -0.62 -5.63
CA THR A 89 5.52 -1.57 -5.50
C THR A 89 5.09 -2.09 -6.86
N VAL A 90 4.54 -3.30 -6.85
CA VAL A 90 3.90 -3.91 -8.01
C VAL A 90 2.39 -3.81 -7.81
N TRP A 91 1.72 -3.04 -8.67
CA TRP A 91 0.28 -2.90 -8.65
C TRP A 91 -0.40 -4.19 -9.12
N LEU A 92 -1.47 -4.55 -8.44
CA LEU A 92 -2.23 -5.78 -8.68
C LEU A 92 -3.60 -5.50 -9.31
N ARG A 93 -3.95 -4.24 -9.54
CA ARG A 93 -5.24 -3.80 -10.10
C ARG A 93 -5.35 -4.15 -11.57
N ALA A 94 -6.59 -4.25 -12.06
CA ALA A 94 -6.86 -4.35 -13.50
C ALA A 94 -6.38 -3.07 -14.23
N HIS A 95 -5.93 -3.22 -15.48
CA HIS A 95 -5.37 -2.10 -16.25
C HIS A 95 -6.37 -0.96 -16.50
N HIS A 96 -7.66 -1.26 -16.55
CA HIS A 96 -8.72 -0.24 -16.68
C HIS A 96 -9.06 0.46 -15.35
N CYS A 97 -8.52 -0.03 -14.22
CA CYS A 97 -8.87 0.43 -12.87
C CYS A 97 -7.65 1.03 -12.14
N THR A 98 -6.89 1.90 -12.80
CA THR A 98 -5.67 2.51 -12.26
C THR A 98 -5.87 3.91 -11.71
N SER A 99 -7.11 4.33 -11.45
CA SER A 99 -7.42 5.70 -11.02
C SER A 99 -6.86 6.74 -12.00
N LEU A 100 -7.03 6.50 -13.30
CA LEU A 100 -6.51 7.29 -14.43
C LEU A 100 -4.99 7.33 -14.57
N HIS A 101 -4.23 6.62 -13.71
CA HIS A 101 -2.77 6.59 -13.84
C HIS A 101 -2.37 5.85 -15.11
N PRO A 102 -1.68 6.49 -16.08
CA PRO A 102 -1.35 5.86 -17.34
C PRO A 102 -0.36 4.72 -17.19
N ILE A 103 -0.61 3.65 -17.93
CA ILE A 103 0.28 2.50 -18.06
C ILE A 103 1.08 2.65 -19.35
N ILE A 104 2.40 2.50 -19.28
CA ILE A 104 3.29 2.50 -20.43
C ILE A 104 3.48 1.05 -20.86
N LYS A 105 2.69 0.61 -21.84
CA LYS A 105 2.79 -0.73 -22.41
C LYS A 105 3.97 -0.79 -23.39
N ASP A 106 4.71 -1.87 -23.33
CA ASP A 106 5.82 -2.18 -24.23
C ASP A 106 5.84 -3.68 -24.54
N ASP A 107 6.62 -4.07 -25.55
CA ASP A 107 6.72 -5.47 -26.00
C ASP A 107 7.87 -6.25 -25.32
N LEU A 108 8.40 -5.73 -24.21
CA LEU A 108 9.59 -6.30 -23.57
C LEU A 108 9.33 -7.60 -22.78
N LYS A 109 8.08 -8.02 -22.65
CA LYS A 109 7.67 -9.27 -21.97
C LYS A 109 8.30 -9.45 -20.58
N ARG A 110 8.39 -8.36 -19.83
CA ARG A 110 8.99 -8.35 -18.47
C ARG A 110 8.09 -8.94 -17.38
N GLY A 111 6.84 -9.22 -17.71
CA GLY A 111 5.79 -9.61 -16.76
C GLY A 111 5.16 -8.42 -16.03
N PHE A 112 5.56 -7.20 -16.38
CA PHE A 112 4.99 -5.96 -15.87
C PHE A 112 5.14 -4.82 -16.87
N TYR A 113 4.30 -3.80 -16.71
CA TYR A 113 4.41 -2.51 -17.38
C TYR A 113 4.80 -1.41 -16.42
N LEU A 114 5.50 -0.39 -16.94
CA LEU A 114 5.79 0.81 -16.17
C LEU A 114 4.51 1.63 -15.97
N MET A 115 4.35 2.19 -14.78
CA MET A 115 3.41 3.27 -14.56
C MET A 115 4.11 4.60 -14.86
N HIS A 116 3.37 5.57 -15.41
CA HIS A 116 3.94 6.86 -15.80
C HIS A 116 4.54 7.56 -14.57
N LYS A 117 5.86 7.82 -14.61
CA LYS A 117 6.61 8.31 -13.43
C LYS A 117 6.27 9.75 -13.03
N GLU A 118 5.71 10.52 -13.95
CA GLU A 118 5.40 11.95 -13.77
C GLU A 118 3.95 12.26 -14.18
N PHE A 119 3.04 11.33 -13.91
CA PHE A 119 1.63 11.56 -14.14
C PHE A 119 1.13 12.70 -13.25
N SER A 120 0.54 13.73 -13.85
CA SER A 120 -0.03 14.86 -13.13
C SER A 120 -1.53 14.96 -13.36
N TYR A 121 -2.26 15.24 -12.31
CA TYR A 121 -3.69 15.51 -12.36
C TYR A 121 -4.05 16.69 -11.45
N MET A 122 -5.23 17.27 -11.67
CA MET A 122 -5.76 18.35 -10.85
C MET A 122 -6.83 17.79 -9.91
N ASP A 123 -6.75 18.12 -8.64
CA ASP A 123 -7.79 17.86 -7.65
C ASP A 123 -7.98 19.11 -6.77
N LYS A 124 -9.23 19.58 -6.62
CA LYS A 124 -9.59 20.75 -5.80
C LYS A 124 -8.73 21.99 -6.06
N GLY A 125 -8.32 22.20 -7.33
CA GLY A 125 -7.50 23.33 -7.74
C GLY A 125 -5.99 23.17 -7.50
N GLU A 126 -5.54 22.04 -6.94
CA GLU A 126 -4.13 21.72 -6.74
C GLU A 126 -3.63 20.72 -7.76
N ARG A 127 -2.37 20.86 -8.17
CA ARG A 127 -1.70 19.92 -9.08
C ARG A 127 -0.94 18.86 -8.29
N TYR A 128 -1.27 17.60 -8.55
CA TYR A 128 -0.62 16.43 -7.98
C TYR A 128 0.20 15.71 -9.03
N THR A 129 1.44 15.33 -8.69
CA THR A 129 2.30 14.50 -9.53
C THR A 129 2.51 13.15 -8.87
N TRP A 130 2.28 12.07 -9.61
CA TRP A 130 2.29 10.72 -9.09
C TRP A 130 3.25 9.83 -9.87
N CYS A 131 4.06 9.04 -9.17
CA CYS A 131 5.00 8.09 -9.78
C CYS A 131 4.59 6.61 -9.59
N GLY A 132 3.35 6.35 -9.19
CA GLY A 132 2.83 5.00 -8.97
C GLY A 132 3.10 4.45 -7.56
N VAL A 133 3.64 5.23 -6.64
CA VAL A 133 3.81 4.82 -5.24
C VAL A 133 2.48 4.97 -4.50
N THR A 134 1.97 3.88 -3.91
CA THR A 134 0.67 3.81 -3.24
C THR A 134 0.69 2.82 -2.09
N PHE A 135 -0.26 2.93 -1.16
CA PHE A 135 -0.52 1.93 -0.12
C PHE A 135 -1.54 0.86 -0.55
N ASN A 136 -2.07 0.91 -1.76
CA ASN A 136 -2.87 -0.19 -2.31
C ASN A 136 -2.14 -1.54 -2.18
N PRO A 137 -2.86 -2.68 -2.24
CA PRO A 137 -2.28 -4.00 -2.15
C PRO A 137 -1.07 -4.18 -3.07
N GLY A 138 0.03 -4.65 -2.50
CA GLY A 138 1.24 -4.89 -3.27
C GLY A 138 2.44 -5.32 -2.42
N LEU A 139 3.38 -5.98 -3.09
CA LEU A 139 4.64 -6.40 -2.50
C LEU A 139 5.67 -5.25 -2.55
N ARG A 140 6.46 -5.11 -1.49
CA ARG A 140 7.49 -4.08 -1.34
C ARG A 140 8.75 -4.65 -0.71
N LYS A 141 9.92 -4.09 -1.03
CA LYS A 141 11.16 -4.39 -0.31
C LYS A 141 11.19 -3.63 1.01
N THR A 142 11.39 -4.31 2.12
CA THR A 142 11.44 -3.70 3.46
C THR A 142 12.54 -2.65 3.56
N THR A 143 13.71 -2.91 2.98
CA THR A 143 14.83 -1.96 2.94
C THR A 143 14.48 -0.64 2.24
N ASP A 144 13.60 -0.68 1.24
CA ASP A 144 13.20 0.52 0.53
C ASP A 144 12.16 1.32 1.32
N MET A 145 11.25 0.61 2.01
CA MET A 145 10.29 1.24 2.90
C MET A 145 10.98 2.07 3.99
N TYR A 146 12.02 1.53 4.60
CA TYR A 146 12.73 2.20 5.69
C TYR A 146 13.55 3.43 5.27
N LYS A 147 13.73 3.71 3.98
CA LYS A 147 14.37 4.96 3.51
C LYS A 147 13.58 6.22 3.88
N ILE A 148 12.26 6.08 4.06
CA ILE A 148 11.36 7.21 4.37
C ILE A 148 10.61 7.02 5.68
N HIS A 149 10.44 5.77 6.12
CA HIS A 149 9.75 5.47 7.40
C HIS A 149 10.40 6.23 8.59
N PRO A 150 9.63 6.78 9.53
CA PRO A 150 8.16 6.82 9.60
C PRO A 150 7.53 7.80 8.60
N PHE A 151 6.49 7.34 7.89
CA PHE A 151 5.83 8.14 6.85
C PHE A 151 5.09 9.34 7.42
N SER A 152 4.43 9.17 8.57
CA SER A 152 3.65 10.22 9.23
C SER A 152 4.49 11.43 9.61
N ASN A 153 5.76 11.24 9.95
CA ASN A 153 6.68 12.34 10.31
C ASN A 153 7.08 13.22 9.12
N LYS A 154 6.84 12.75 7.90
CA LYS A 154 7.19 13.46 6.67
C LYS A 154 6.02 14.23 6.07
N CYS A 155 4.82 14.11 6.65
CA CYS A 155 3.60 14.72 6.15
C CYS A 155 3.33 16.06 6.84
N GLN A 156 2.63 16.93 6.13
CA GLN A 156 2.02 18.10 6.76
C GLN A 156 0.95 17.63 7.75
N MET A 157 0.80 18.34 8.84
CA MET A 157 -0.20 18.01 9.85
C MET A 157 -1.39 18.95 9.72
N THR A 158 -2.58 18.39 9.71
CA THR A 158 -3.85 19.11 9.77
C THR A 158 -4.46 18.94 11.15
N ILE A 159 -5.02 20.00 11.72
CA ILE A 159 -5.72 19.94 13.00
C ILE A 159 -7.23 19.89 12.73
N LYS A 160 -7.89 18.84 13.25
CA LYS A 160 -9.35 18.71 13.28
C LYS A 160 -9.78 18.36 14.70
N ASN A 161 -10.78 19.06 15.22
CA ASN A 161 -11.31 18.83 16.58
C ASN A 161 -10.20 18.74 17.66
N GLY A 162 -9.19 19.60 17.57
CA GLY A 162 -8.05 19.64 18.51
C GLY A 162 -7.06 18.50 18.38
N LYS A 163 -7.22 17.58 17.42
CA LYS A 163 -6.29 16.48 17.15
C LYS A 163 -5.49 16.74 15.88
N SER A 164 -4.23 16.31 15.87
CA SER A 164 -3.30 16.47 14.75
C SER A 164 -3.23 15.19 13.92
N TYR A 165 -3.48 15.29 12.62
CA TYR A 165 -3.47 14.19 11.65
C TYR A 165 -2.53 14.50 10.49
N PRO A 166 -1.82 13.49 9.92
CA PRO A 166 -1.10 13.66 8.69
C PRO A 166 -2.07 13.99 7.53
N SER A 167 -1.85 15.09 6.85
CA SER A 167 -2.61 15.45 5.64
C SER A 167 -1.88 14.97 4.39
N HIS A 168 -2.64 14.61 3.35
CA HIS A 168 -2.11 14.16 2.06
C HIS A 168 -1.04 13.07 2.19
N GLY A 169 -1.25 12.12 3.12
CA GLY A 169 -0.22 11.19 3.54
C GLY A 169 0.34 10.33 2.43
N GLU A 170 -0.52 9.72 1.63
CA GLU A 170 -0.09 8.89 0.50
C GLU A 170 0.63 9.71 -0.57
N TYR A 171 0.11 10.91 -0.90
CA TYR A 171 0.73 11.82 -1.84
C TYR A 171 2.12 12.27 -1.39
N THR A 172 2.26 12.64 -0.12
CA THR A 172 3.56 13.05 0.44
C THR A 172 4.56 11.89 0.41
N THR A 173 4.11 10.69 0.73
CA THR A 173 4.91 9.46 0.65
C THR A 173 5.35 9.21 -0.79
N ASN A 174 4.43 9.29 -1.75
CA ASN A 174 4.73 9.18 -3.18
C ASN A 174 5.81 10.19 -3.61
N ARG A 175 5.67 11.48 -3.26
CA ARG A 175 6.67 12.50 -3.59
C ARG A 175 8.04 12.21 -3.00
N ASN A 176 8.10 11.73 -1.77
CA ASN A 176 9.37 11.43 -1.11
C ASN A 176 10.08 10.25 -1.77
N PHE A 177 9.35 9.21 -2.18
CA PHE A 177 9.92 8.11 -2.95
C PHE A 177 10.31 8.53 -4.36
N ALA A 178 9.51 9.37 -5.04
CA ALA A 178 9.85 9.92 -6.35
C ALA A 178 11.19 10.68 -6.34
N LYS A 179 11.46 11.49 -5.31
CA LYS A 179 12.75 12.19 -5.13
C LYS A 179 13.94 11.25 -5.01
N LEU A 180 13.73 10.03 -4.53
CA LEU A 180 14.74 8.97 -4.47
C LEU A 180 14.82 8.16 -5.78
N GLY A 181 13.98 8.49 -6.77
CA GLY A 181 13.91 7.83 -8.07
C GLY A 181 13.06 6.57 -8.08
N PHE A 182 12.27 6.28 -7.03
CA PHE A 182 11.36 5.14 -7.00
C PHE A 182 10.10 5.40 -7.82
N TYR A 183 9.50 4.31 -8.30
CA TYR A 183 8.25 4.32 -9.08
C TYR A 183 7.47 3.03 -8.89
N GLY A 184 6.19 3.07 -9.26
CA GLY A 184 5.32 1.88 -9.31
C GLY A 184 5.39 1.20 -10.67
N VAL A 185 5.15 -0.11 -10.67
CA VAL A 185 4.88 -0.90 -11.87
C VAL A 185 3.57 -1.65 -11.69
N ILE A 186 2.97 -2.14 -12.77
CA ILE A 186 1.75 -2.95 -12.73
C ILE A 186 2.00 -4.30 -13.39
N LEU A 187 1.44 -5.38 -12.85
CA LEU A 187 1.54 -6.69 -13.46
C LEU A 187 1.02 -6.67 -14.91
N ASP A 188 1.66 -7.43 -15.79
CA ASP A 188 1.17 -7.70 -17.15
C ASP A 188 0.02 -8.71 -17.10
N ASP A 189 -1.06 -8.30 -16.42
CA ASP A 189 -2.34 -9.00 -16.38
C ASP A 189 -3.47 -7.96 -16.50
N PRO A 190 -4.08 -7.81 -17.68
CA PRO A 190 -5.09 -6.77 -17.92
C PRO A 190 -6.29 -6.82 -16.97
N THR A 191 -6.64 -8.01 -16.45
CA THR A 191 -7.78 -8.19 -15.56
C THR A 191 -7.43 -8.01 -14.07
N GLY A 192 -6.11 -7.92 -13.74
CA GLY A 192 -5.63 -7.75 -12.38
C GLY A 192 -5.88 -8.94 -11.46
N HIS A 193 -5.48 -8.80 -10.22
CA HIS A 193 -5.59 -9.79 -9.16
C HIS A 193 -6.42 -9.29 -7.97
N VAL A 194 -6.76 -8.02 -7.94
CA VAL A 194 -7.52 -7.39 -6.86
C VAL A 194 -8.60 -6.46 -7.40
N GLU A 195 -9.67 -6.34 -6.64
CA GLU A 195 -10.79 -5.43 -6.87
C GLU A 195 -11.04 -4.59 -5.62
N HIS A 196 -11.19 -3.28 -5.78
CA HIS A 196 -11.51 -2.39 -4.68
C HIS A 196 -13.01 -2.43 -4.40
N ILE A 197 -13.40 -2.89 -3.22
CA ILE A 197 -14.81 -3.06 -2.81
C ILE A 197 -15.30 -1.96 -1.87
N GLY A 198 -14.40 -1.05 -1.45
CA GLY A 198 -14.67 -0.01 -0.46
C GLY A 198 -15.31 1.28 -1.00
N PHE A 199 -15.59 1.41 -2.29
CA PHE A 199 -16.10 2.66 -2.88
C PHE A 199 -17.38 3.21 -2.24
N ASN A 200 -18.22 2.35 -1.68
CA ASN A 200 -19.48 2.73 -1.05
C ASN A 200 -19.50 2.57 0.47
N ASN A 201 -18.41 2.10 1.07
CA ASN A 201 -18.34 1.68 2.47
C ASN A 201 -17.21 2.37 3.24
N HIS A 202 -16.77 3.55 2.80
CA HIS A 202 -15.88 4.34 3.64
C HIS A 202 -16.60 4.61 4.97
N ILE A 203 -16.10 4.02 6.04
CA ILE A 203 -16.47 4.43 7.38
C ILE A 203 -16.06 5.89 7.47
N GLN A 204 -17.04 6.79 7.29
CA GLN A 204 -16.85 8.18 7.66
C GLN A 204 -16.66 8.18 9.17
N VAL A 205 -15.40 8.17 9.58
CA VAL A 205 -15.10 8.44 10.97
C VAL A 205 -15.39 9.93 11.10
N ASP A 206 -16.48 10.27 11.76
CA ASP A 206 -16.76 11.63 12.19
C ASP A 206 -15.65 12.04 13.15
N TYR A 207 -14.71 12.79 12.60
CA TYR A 207 -13.57 13.33 13.35
C TYR A 207 -13.98 14.61 14.09
#